data_8fef9be49d3c2f84bc2a99830c1ff423
#
_entry.id   8fef9be49d3c2f84bc2a99830c1ff423
#
_cell.length_a   1.000
_cell.length_b   1.000
_cell.length_c   1.000
_cell.angle_alpha   90.00
_cell.angle_beta   90.00
_cell.angle_gamma   90.00
#
_symmetry.space_group_name_H-M   'P 1'
#
loop_
_entity.id
_entity.type
_entity.pdbx_description
1 polymer ?
#
loop_
_entity_poly.entity_id
_entity_poly.type
_entity_poly.pdbx_seq_one_letter_code
_entity_poly.pdbx_strand_id
1 'polypeptide(L)'
;NNYQMPVITIDGNIGSGKSTILDKLQKNHNQIVSFEPVQEWETYLENIYNNDKGYFDFQLKIYLDRAFIQTRSNSILYMERSPKFTYETFIKVYKDKFTPQEYSILEHLYNNVDQKYNKSVVEPVLYIYIQSSPNVSYNRIKERDRESERIIDYNLIQLLHNKHEECYDNISSTGGLPTFKINSDDKTPDELAELIINYVQGNT
;
A
#
# COMPACT_ATOMS: atom_id res chain seq x y z
N ASN A 1 -17.83 24.04 2.19
CA ASN A 1 -17.01 23.34 1.19
C ASN A 1 -15.97 22.49 1.93
N ASN A 2 -16.25 21.20 2.12
CA ASN A 2 -15.23 20.26 2.58
C ASN A 2 -14.35 19.92 1.37
N TYR A 3 -13.29 20.68 1.15
CA TYR A 3 -12.26 20.29 0.21
C TYR A 3 -11.48 19.12 0.83
N GLN A 4 -11.69 17.94 0.29
CA GLN A 4 -10.88 16.78 0.62
C GLN A 4 -9.59 16.88 -0.19
N MET A 5 -8.44 16.72 0.47
CA MET A 5 -7.13 16.69 -0.19
C MET A 5 -7.09 15.55 -1.21
N PRO A 6 -6.66 15.77 -2.47
CA PRO A 6 -6.46 14.66 -3.39
C PRO A 6 -5.37 13.72 -2.86
N VAL A 7 -5.64 12.43 -2.89
CA VAL A 7 -4.71 11.40 -2.44
C VAL A 7 -4.18 10.61 -3.63
N ILE A 8 -2.87 10.47 -3.71
CA ILE A 8 -2.18 9.60 -4.63
C ILE A 8 -1.57 8.46 -3.81
N THR A 9 -1.89 7.22 -4.14
CA THR A 9 -1.31 6.08 -3.42
C THR A 9 -0.11 5.51 -4.14
N ILE A 10 0.90 5.13 -3.36
CA ILE A 10 2.11 4.43 -3.81
C ILE A 10 1.98 2.99 -3.34
N ASP A 11 1.58 2.12 -4.22
CA ASP A 11 1.35 0.70 -3.97
C ASP A 11 2.48 -0.18 -4.51
N GLY A 12 2.61 -1.39 -4.02
CA GLY A 12 3.65 -2.35 -4.43
C GLY A 12 4.00 -3.35 -3.34
N ASN A 13 4.75 -4.36 -3.70
CA ASN A 13 5.12 -5.47 -2.81
C ASN A 13 5.99 -5.02 -1.61
N ILE A 14 6.16 -5.89 -0.63
CA ILE A 14 7.18 -5.74 0.42
C ILE A 14 8.54 -5.70 -0.28
N GLY A 15 9.41 -4.76 0.11
CA GLY A 15 10.73 -4.60 -0.54
C GLY A 15 10.74 -3.87 -1.89
N SER A 16 9.60 -3.39 -2.42
CA SER A 16 9.57 -2.67 -3.70
C SER A 16 10.14 -1.23 -3.65
N GLY A 17 10.45 -0.71 -2.45
CA GLY A 17 11.08 0.62 -2.29
C GLY A 17 10.11 1.77 -2.04
N LYS A 18 8.81 1.54 -1.81
CA LYS A 18 7.78 2.57 -1.59
C LYS A 18 8.18 3.63 -0.56
N SER A 19 8.53 3.20 0.64
CA SER A 19 8.89 4.13 1.74
C SER A 19 10.10 4.99 1.39
N THR A 20 11.09 4.42 0.68
CA THR A 20 12.28 5.17 0.22
C THR A 20 11.89 6.21 -0.83
N ILE A 21 11.00 5.86 -1.76
CA ILE A 21 10.48 6.80 -2.77
C ILE A 21 9.70 7.94 -2.09
N LEU A 22 8.84 7.62 -1.13
CA LEU A 22 8.10 8.63 -0.35
C LEU A 22 9.04 9.58 0.42
N ASP A 23 10.12 9.05 1.00
CA ASP A 23 11.15 9.87 1.64
C ASP A 23 11.79 10.85 0.64
N LYS A 24 12.06 10.41 -0.59
CA LYS A 24 12.57 11.29 -1.67
C LYS A 24 11.53 12.31 -2.11
N LEU A 25 10.27 11.93 -2.27
CA LEU A 25 9.19 12.88 -2.58
C LEU A 25 9.08 13.96 -1.50
N GLN A 26 9.19 13.60 -0.23
CA GLN A 26 9.16 14.55 0.88
C GLN A 26 10.37 15.47 0.90
N LYS A 27 11.60 14.90 0.85
CA LYS A 27 12.84 15.65 1.07
C LYS A 27 13.27 16.48 -0.15
N ASN A 28 13.14 15.89 -1.34
CA ASN A 28 13.69 16.49 -2.56
C ASN A 28 12.66 17.27 -3.36
N HIS A 29 11.35 16.94 -3.19
CA HIS A 29 10.24 17.58 -3.93
C HIS A 29 9.24 18.28 -3.03
N ASN A 30 9.50 18.36 -1.72
CA ASN A 30 8.65 19.05 -0.73
C ASN A 30 7.18 18.59 -0.76
N GLN A 31 6.94 17.28 -1.01
CA GLN A 31 5.60 16.72 -1.06
C GLN A 31 5.11 16.33 0.33
N ILE A 32 3.77 16.35 0.54
CA ILE A 32 3.15 15.85 1.75
C ILE A 32 3.00 14.33 1.60
N VAL A 33 3.57 13.57 2.55
CA VAL A 33 3.57 12.12 2.52
C VAL A 33 2.97 11.50 3.78
N SER A 34 2.41 10.31 3.66
CA SER A 34 1.96 9.47 4.77
C SER A 34 2.55 8.08 4.63
N PHE A 35 3.46 7.74 5.53
CA PHE A 35 4.08 6.42 5.61
C PHE A 35 3.18 5.41 6.32
N GLU A 36 3.43 4.12 6.08
CA GLU A 36 2.92 3.06 6.94
C GLU A 36 3.56 3.19 8.34
N PRO A 37 2.77 3.21 9.43
CA PRO A 37 3.29 3.32 10.80
C PRO A 37 3.80 1.95 11.29
N VAL A 38 4.79 1.38 10.61
CA VAL A 38 5.29 0.01 10.86
C VAL A 38 5.74 -0.20 12.31
N GLN A 39 6.27 0.83 12.96
CA GLN A 39 6.68 0.76 14.36
C GLN A 39 5.48 0.54 15.30
N GLU A 40 4.32 1.13 14.99
CA GLU A 40 3.09 0.90 15.76
C GLU A 40 2.50 -0.50 15.50
N TRP A 41 2.88 -1.15 14.40
CA TRP A 41 2.42 -2.47 14.01
C TRP A 41 3.31 -3.62 14.50
N GLU A 42 4.44 -3.32 15.11
CA GLU A 42 5.47 -4.31 15.46
C GLU A 42 4.90 -5.45 16.33
N THR A 43 4.13 -5.13 17.38
CA THR A 43 3.49 -6.13 18.25
C THR A 43 2.50 -7.04 17.49
N TYR A 44 1.78 -6.51 16.51
CA TYR A 44 0.87 -7.31 15.67
C TYR A 44 1.67 -8.24 14.74
N LEU A 45 2.73 -7.72 14.12
CA LEU A 45 3.62 -8.50 13.27
C LEU A 45 4.31 -9.63 14.04
N GLU A 46 4.80 -9.35 15.25
CA GLU A 46 5.36 -10.35 16.16
C GLU A 46 4.36 -11.47 16.48
N ASN A 47 3.10 -11.13 16.76
CA ASN A 47 2.06 -12.11 17.01
C ASN A 47 1.79 -13.01 15.81
N ILE A 48 1.74 -12.43 14.62
CA ILE A 48 1.57 -13.18 13.37
C ILE A 48 2.76 -14.09 13.16
N TYR A 49 3.96 -13.57 13.29
CA TYR A 49 5.17 -14.29 12.92
C TYR A 49 5.58 -15.36 13.95
N ASN A 50 5.44 -15.06 15.24
CA ASN A 50 5.87 -16.00 16.29
C ASN A 50 4.77 -16.98 16.70
N ASN A 51 3.49 -16.58 16.59
CA ASN A 51 2.37 -17.32 17.13
C ASN A 51 1.34 -17.77 16.09
N ASP A 52 1.49 -17.38 14.84
CA ASP A 52 0.50 -17.60 13.75
C ASP A 52 -0.92 -17.14 14.13
N LYS A 53 -1.04 -15.97 14.81
CA LYS A 53 -2.29 -15.45 15.37
C LYS A 53 -2.41 -13.93 15.17
N GLY A 54 -3.64 -13.41 15.34
CA GLY A 54 -3.88 -11.98 15.32
C GLY A 54 -3.97 -11.37 13.91
N TYR A 55 -4.17 -12.18 12.89
CA TYR A 55 -4.30 -11.71 11.51
C TYR A 55 -5.48 -10.72 11.34
N PHE A 56 -6.63 -11.02 11.96
CA PHE A 56 -7.81 -10.16 11.89
C PHE A 56 -7.55 -8.81 12.57
N ASP A 57 -7.02 -8.82 13.79
CA ASP A 57 -6.73 -7.60 14.55
C ASP A 57 -5.76 -6.70 13.79
N PHE A 58 -4.74 -7.31 13.17
CA PHE A 58 -3.76 -6.58 12.38
C PHE A 58 -4.37 -5.96 11.12
N GLN A 59 -5.16 -6.71 10.35
CA GLN A 59 -5.79 -6.18 9.15
C GLN A 59 -6.81 -5.08 9.48
N LEU A 60 -7.53 -5.20 10.60
CA LEU A 60 -8.43 -4.16 11.09
C LEU A 60 -7.64 -2.89 11.50
N LYS A 61 -6.51 -3.05 12.21
CA LYS A 61 -5.62 -1.93 12.57
C LYS A 61 -5.10 -1.22 11.33
N ILE A 62 -4.59 -1.94 10.33
CA ILE A 62 -4.13 -1.37 9.06
C ILE A 62 -5.27 -0.58 8.40
N TYR A 63 -6.48 -1.15 8.35
CA TYR A 63 -7.63 -0.47 7.76
C TYR A 63 -7.93 0.86 8.46
N LEU A 64 -8.00 0.85 9.80
CA LEU A 64 -8.29 2.05 10.59
C LEU A 64 -7.21 3.13 10.39
N ASP A 65 -5.95 2.75 10.37
CA ASP A 65 -4.83 3.68 10.19
C ASP A 65 -4.79 4.32 8.79
N ARG A 66 -5.27 3.61 7.76
CA ARG A 66 -5.18 4.05 6.36
C ARG A 66 -6.45 4.66 5.80
N ALA A 67 -7.63 4.16 6.22
CA ALA A 67 -8.91 4.61 5.69
C ALA A 67 -9.35 5.98 6.22
N PHE A 68 -8.91 6.37 7.42
CA PHE A 68 -9.35 7.59 8.11
C PHE A 68 -8.26 8.66 8.24
N ILE A 69 -7.30 8.70 7.32
CA ILE A 69 -6.30 9.77 7.29
C ILE A 69 -7.00 11.10 7.07
N GLN A 70 -6.92 11.99 8.08
CA GLN A 70 -7.48 13.32 7.98
C GLN A 70 -6.55 14.25 7.20
N THR A 71 -7.07 14.85 6.16
CA THR A 71 -6.35 15.78 5.32
C THR A 71 -6.98 17.18 5.44
N ARG A 72 -6.17 18.18 5.83
CA ARG A 72 -6.65 19.56 6.06
C ARG A 72 -6.09 20.60 5.09
N SER A 73 -5.50 20.16 3.99
CA SER A 73 -4.81 21.03 3.03
C SER A 73 -5.38 20.84 1.62
N ASN A 74 -5.24 21.84 0.78
CA ASN A 74 -5.56 21.74 -0.66
C ASN A 74 -4.42 21.11 -1.48
N SER A 75 -3.36 20.63 -0.82
CA SER A 75 -2.22 20.00 -1.46
C SER A 75 -2.46 18.51 -1.69
N ILE A 76 -1.71 17.90 -2.59
CA ILE A 76 -1.73 16.44 -2.82
C ILE A 76 -1.06 15.72 -1.65
N LEU A 77 -1.69 14.64 -1.18
CA LEU A 77 -1.09 13.69 -0.23
C LEU A 77 -0.62 12.45 -0.98
N TYR A 78 0.66 12.12 -0.85
CA TYR A 78 1.20 10.84 -1.29
C TYR A 78 1.17 9.85 -0.13
N MET A 79 0.38 8.79 -0.27
CA MET A 79 0.14 7.81 0.80
C MET A 79 0.76 6.46 0.45
N GLU A 80 1.52 5.89 1.39
CA GLU A 80 2.03 4.53 1.24
C GLU A 80 0.89 3.53 1.35
N ARG A 81 0.67 2.74 0.31
CA ARG A 81 -0.32 1.68 0.18
C ARG A 81 -1.78 2.12 0.36
N SER A 82 -2.59 1.75 -0.59
CA SER A 82 -4.04 1.98 -0.56
C SER A 82 -4.79 0.87 0.21
N PRO A 83 -5.98 1.18 0.77
CA PRO A 83 -6.89 0.15 1.26
C PRO A 83 -7.23 -0.89 0.19
N LYS A 84 -7.43 -0.48 -1.06
CA LYS A 84 -7.77 -1.37 -2.18
C LYS A 84 -6.69 -2.43 -2.40
N PHE A 85 -5.43 -2.02 -2.54
CA PHE A 85 -4.34 -2.99 -2.70
C PHE A 85 -4.14 -3.84 -1.44
N THR A 86 -4.32 -3.30 -0.23
CA THR A 86 -4.28 -4.08 1.01
C THR A 86 -5.29 -5.23 0.98
N TYR A 87 -6.53 -4.96 0.59
CA TYR A 87 -7.57 -5.98 0.52
C TYR A 87 -7.28 -7.03 -0.56
N GLU A 88 -7.01 -6.58 -1.79
CA GLU A 88 -6.80 -7.47 -2.93
C GLU A 88 -5.55 -8.35 -2.80
N THR A 89 -4.54 -7.87 -2.10
CA THR A 89 -3.29 -8.59 -1.91
C THR A 89 -3.26 -9.33 -0.57
N PHE A 90 -3.05 -8.62 0.55
CA PHE A 90 -2.78 -9.24 1.85
C PHE A 90 -3.99 -9.98 2.43
N ILE A 91 -5.18 -9.36 2.45
CA ILE A 91 -6.35 -10.02 3.04
C ILE A 91 -6.73 -11.26 2.24
N LYS A 92 -6.72 -11.18 0.92
CA LYS A 92 -7.02 -12.36 0.08
C LYS A 92 -5.96 -13.45 0.16
N VAL A 93 -4.68 -13.10 0.32
CA VAL A 93 -3.59 -14.08 0.50
C VAL A 93 -3.72 -14.81 1.83
N TYR A 94 -4.10 -14.11 2.89
CA TYR A 94 -4.26 -14.69 4.22
C TYR A 94 -5.70 -15.13 4.53
N LYS A 95 -6.55 -15.32 3.50
CA LYS A 95 -7.97 -15.67 3.69
C LYS A 95 -8.18 -16.87 4.61
N ASP A 96 -7.35 -17.90 4.50
CA ASP A 96 -7.44 -19.12 5.30
C ASP A 96 -7.03 -18.93 6.78
N LYS A 97 -6.49 -17.76 7.13
CA LYS A 97 -6.14 -17.37 8.50
C LYS A 97 -7.29 -16.70 9.24
N PHE A 98 -8.39 -16.40 8.55
CA PHE A 98 -9.59 -15.78 9.12
C PHE A 98 -10.69 -16.82 9.30
N THR A 99 -11.48 -16.66 10.36
CA THR A 99 -12.79 -17.30 10.42
C THR A 99 -13.71 -16.72 9.36
N PRO A 100 -14.78 -17.43 8.94
CA PRO A 100 -15.75 -16.89 7.98
C PRO A 100 -16.35 -15.54 8.42
N GLN A 101 -16.57 -15.35 9.72
CA GLN A 101 -17.09 -14.10 10.29
C GLN A 101 -16.10 -12.95 10.19
N GLU A 102 -14.84 -13.18 10.56
CA GLU A 102 -13.77 -12.18 10.44
C GLU A 102 -13.53 -11.76 8.98
N TYR A 103 -13.47 -12.73 8.07
CA TYR A 103 -13.34 -12.45 6.65
C TYR A 103 -14.51 -11.62 6.11
N SER A 104 -15.76 -11.97 6.50
CA SER A 104 -16.95 -11.22 6.11
C SER A 104 -16.93 -9.77 6.62
N ILE A 105 -16.41 -9.54 7.84
CA ILE A 105 -16.23 -8.18 8.39
C ILE A 105 -15.22 -7.39 7.57
N LEU A 106 -14.05 -7.97 7.29
CA LEU A 106 -13.02 -7.31 6.48
C LEU A 106 -13.53 -7.01 5.07
N GLU A 107 -14.20 -7.97 4.43
CA GLU A 107 -14.81 -7.78 3.12
C GLU A 107 -15.85 -6.65 3.12
N HIS A 108 -16.69 -6.59 4.15
CA HIS A 108 -17.65 -5.49 4.31
C HIS A 108 -16.96 -4.14 4.49
N LEU A 109 -15.93 -4.05 5.33
CA LEU A 109 -15.20 -2.81 5.56
C LEU A 109 -14.55 -2.29 4.28
N TYR A 110 -13.81 -3.13 3.56
CA TYR A 110 -13.06 -2.71 2.38
C TYR A 110 -13.93 -2.48 1.13
N ASN A 111 -15.08 -3.18 0.99
CA ASN A 111 -15.93 -3.08 -0.20
C ASN A 111 -17.14 -2.16 -0.02
N ASN A 112 -17.64 -1.95 1.21
CA ASN A 112 -18.92 -1.28 1.42
C ASN A 112 -18.83 0.06 2.14
N VAL A 113 -17.73 0.33 2.84
CA VAL A 113 -17.56 1.64 3.51
C VAL A 113 -17.44 2.75 2.48
N ASP A 114 -16.82 2.46 1.33
CA ASP A 114 -16.68 3.40 0.22
C ASP A 114 -18.02 3.84 -0.36
N GLN A 115 -19.04 2.99 -0.38
CA GLN A 115 -20.33 3.31 -1.01
C GLN A 115 -21.33 4.05 -0.12
N LYS A 116 -21.28 3.85 1.19
CA LYS A 116 -22.28 4.40 2.12
C LYS A 116 -21.82 5.60 2.95
N TYR A 117 -20.53 5.74 3.17
CA TYR A 117 -19.95 6.76 4.06
C TYR A 117 -18.92 7.67 3.37
N ASN A 118 -19.12 7.90 2.11
CA ASN A 118 -18.29 8.61 1.10
C ASN A 118 -17.62 9.93 1.49
N LYS A 119 -17.53 10.29 2.76
CA LYS A 119 -16.88 11.55 3.20
C LYS A 119 -15.76 11.36 4.20
N SER A 120 -15.53 10.15 4.67
CA SER A 120 -14.54 9.86 5.71
C SER A 120 -13.46 8.84 5.29
N VAL A 121 -13.65 8.12 4.19
CA VAL A 121 -12.65 7.20 3.67
C VAL A 121 -11.87 7.87 2.55
N VAL A 122 -10.56 7.73 2.59
CA VAL A 122 -9.67 8.32 1.60
C VAL A 122 -9.78 7.53 0.29
N GLU A 123 -10.40 8.16 -0.73
CA GLU A 123 -10.38 7.63 -2.10
C GLU A 123 -9.19 8.22 -2.86
N PRO A 124 -8.30 7.38 -3.40
CA PRO A 124 -7.22 7.86 -4.25
C PRO A 124 -7.75 8.47 -5.56
N VAL A 125 -7.12 9.54 -6.01
CA VAL A 125 -7.34 10.09 -7.36
C VAL A 125 -6.42 9.47 -8.40
N LEU A 126 -5.37 8.79 -7.95
CA LEU A 126 -4.39 8.08 -8.78
C LEU A 126 -3.77 6.93 -7.99
N TYR A 127 -3.68 5.77 -8.60
CA TYR A 127 -2.89 4.64 -8.10
C TYR A 127 -1.54 4.58 -8.81
N ILE A 128 -0.45 4.66 -8.06
CA ILE A 128 0.91 4.43 -8.57
C ILE A 128 1.39 3.07 -8.08
N TYR A 129 1.65 2.16 -9.00
CA TYR A 129 2.16 0.82 -8.69
C TYR A 129 3.65 0.74 -8.95
N ILE A 130 4.42 0.58 -7.89
CA ILE A 130 5.86 0.32 -7.94
C ILE A 130 6.07 -1.18 -8.10
N GLN A 131 6.26 -1.59 -9.35
CA GLN A 131 6.58 -2.96 -9.69
C GLN A 131 8.06 -3.23 -9.37
N SER A 132 8.30 -4.32 -8.65
CA SER A 132 9.64 -4.85 -8.43
C SER A 132 9.60 -6.36 -8.60
N SER A 133 10.58 -6.93 -9.27
CA SER A 133 10.65 -8.38 -9.39
C SER A 133 10.78 -9.05 -8.01
N PRO A 134 10.26 -10.28 -7.84
CA PRO A 134 10.35 -11.00 -6.57
C PRO A 134 11.78 -11.14 -6.05
N ASN A 135 12.74 -11.39 -6.93
CA ASN A 135 14.15 -11.49 -6.57
C ASN A 135 14.69 -10.18 -5.99
N VAL A 136 14.45 -9.06 -6.66
CA VAL A 136 14.91 -7.74 -6.20
C VAL A 136 14.24 -7.37 -4.87
N SER A 137 12.93 -7.56 -4.76
CA SER A 137 12.20 -7.32 -3.53
C SER A 137 12.71 -8.16 -2.36
N TYR A 138 12.94 -9.46 -2.58
CA TYR A 138 13.44 -10.37 -1.56
C TYR A 138 14.86 -10.01 -1.10
N ASN A 139 15.76 -9.69 -2.03
CA ASN A 139 17.12 -9.27 -1.71
C ASN A 139 17.12 -7.98 -0.88
N ARG A 140 16.32 -6.97 -1.26
CA ARG A 140 16.17 -5.72 -0.49
C ARG A 140 15.64 -5.97 0.93
N ILE A 141 14.72 -6.94 1.14
CA ILE A 141 14.23 -7.34 2.47
C ILE A 141 15.40 -7.93 3.29
N LYS A 142 16.19 -8.81 2.71
CA LYS A 142 17.33 -9.44 3.39
C LYS A 142 18.43 -8.42 3.73
N GLU A 143 18.74 -7.50 2.83
CA GLU A 143 19.75 -6.46 3.04
C GLU A 143 19.38 -5.48 4.17
N ARG A 144 18.10 -5.11 4.30
CA ARG A 144 17.66 -4.22 5.38
C ARG A 144 17.51 -4.89 6.75
N ASP A 145 17.50 -6.23 6.79
CA ASP A 145 17.52 -7.10 7.98
C ASP A 145 16.61 -6.67 9.15
N ARG A 146 15.37 -6.29 8.87
CA ARG A 146 14.38 -6.01 9.92
C ARG A 146 13.99 -7.30 10.63
N GLU A 147 13.99 -7.32 11.96
CA GLU A 147 13.68 -8.51 12.75
C GLU A 147 12.30 -9.09 12.42
N SER A 148 11.29 -8.24 12.32
CA SER A 148 9.92 -8.62 11.94
C SER A 148 9.77 -9.16 10.51
N GLU A 149 10.79 -9.07 9.67
CA GLU A 149 10.76 -9.55 8.29
C GLU A 149 11.62 -10.79 8.03
N ARG A 150 12.39 -11.26 9.02
CA ARG A 150 13.33 -12.38 8.86
C ARG A 150 12.66 -13.68 8.43
N ILE A 151 11.39 -13.88 8.82
CA ILE A 151 10.62 -15.09 8.45
C ILE A 151 9.96 -15.00 7.07
N ILE A 152 9.96 -13.82 6.43
CA ILE A 152 9.43 -13.68 5.08
C ILE A 152 10.26 -14.52 4.14
N ASP A 153 9.63 -15.50 3.51
CA ASP A 153 10.26 -16.33 2.51
C ASP A 153 10.02 -15.83 1.07
N TYR A 154 10.76 -16.38 0.15
CA TYR A 154 10.64 -16.03 -1.26
C TYR A 154 9.27 -16.36 -1.86
N ASN A 155 8.64 -17.46 -1.42
CA ASN A 155 7.35 -17.90 -1.96
C ASN A 155 6.24 -16.90 -1.61
N LEU A 156 6.26 -16.33 -0.40
CA LEU A 156 5.34 -15.28 -0.01
C LEU A 156 5.54 -14.03 -0.87
N ILE A 157 6.78 -13.62 -1.13
CA ILE A 157 7.07 -12.46 -1.98
C ILE A 157 6.60 -12.70 -3.42
N GLN A 158 6.79 -13.90 -3.95
CA GLN A 158 6.30 -14.28 -5.28
C GLN A 158 4.76 -14.27 -5.33
N LEU A 159 4.10 -14.82 -4.31
CA LEU A 159 2.64 -14.84 -4.22
C LEU A 159 2.07 -13.42 -4.16
N LEU A 160 2.63 -12.57 -3.30
CA LEU A 160 2.23 -11.17 -3.17
C LEU A 160 2.49 -10.38 -4.47
N HIS A 161 3.62 -10.65 -5.16
CA HIS A 161 3.89 -10.05 -6.46
C HIS A 161 2.77 -10.35 -7.46
N ASN A 162 2.41 -11.63 -7.62
CA ASN A 162 1.34 -12.03 -8.54
C ASN A 162 0.00 -11.35 -8.19
N LYS A 163 -0.30 -11.21 -6.89
CA LYS A 163 -1.51 -10.53 -6.43
C LYS A 163 -1.51 -9.02 -6.68
N HIS A 164 -0.35 -8.37 -6.57
CA HIS A 164 -0.23 -6.96 -6.94
C HIS A 164 -0.42 -6.73 -8.46
N GLU A 165 0.17 -7.61 -9.29
CA GLU A 165 -0.04 -7.56 -10.74
C GLU A 165 -1.52 -7.73 -11.10
N GLU A 166 -2.18 -8.76 -10.54
CA GLU A 166 -3.61 -9.01 -10.74
C GLU A 166 -4.47 -7.81 -10.30
N CYS A 167 -4.17 -7.23 -9.14
CA CYS A 167 -4.89 -6.06 -8.63
C CYS A 167 -4.72 -4.84 -9.55
N TYR A 168 -3.48 -4.56 -9.97
CA TYR A 168 -3.19 -3.46 -10.88
C TYR A 168 -3.91 -3.61 -12.21
N ASP A 169 -3.84 -4.80 -12.83
CA ASP A 169 -4.47 -5.07 -14.12
C ASP A 169 -5.99 -4.94 -14.03
N ASN A 170 -6.61 -5.39 -12.93
CA ASN A 170 -8.04 -5.22 -12.69
C ASN A 170 -8.44 -3.75 -12.56
N ILE A 171 -7.69 -2.93 -11.80
CA ILE A 171 -7.99 -1.50 -11.65
C ILE A 171 -7.80 -0.78 -12.99
N SER A 172 -6.70 -1.05 -13.68
CA SER A 172 -6.36 -0.42 -14.96
C SER A 172 -7.37 -0.75 -16.07
N SER A 173 -7.86 -1.99 -16.11
CA SER A 173 -8.81 -2.44 -17.12
C SER A 173 -10.22 -1.91 -16.93
N THR A 174 -10.63 -1.59 -15.71
CA THR A 174 -11.98 -1.06 -15.42
C THR A 174 -12.15 0.40 -15.81
N GLY A 175 -11.06 1.13 -16.07
CA GLY A 175 -11.07 2.53 -16.50
C GLY A 175 -11.65 3.51 -15.47
N GLY A 176 -11.82 3.09 -14.22
CA GLY A 176 -12.47 3.90 -13.18
C GLY A 176 -11.59 5.02 -12.65
N LEU A 177 -10.32 4.72 -12.36
CA LEU A 177 -9.35 5.69 -11.84
C LEU A 177 -8.03 5.61 -12.62
N PRO A 178 -7.31 6.73 -12.75
CA PRO A 178 -5.98 6.74 -13.35
C PRO A 178 -5.02 5.80 -12.61
N THR A 179 -4.19 5.11 -13.38
CA THR A 179 -3.15 4.22 -12.85
C THR A 179 -1.82 4.50 -13.52
N PHE A 180 -0.73 4.39 -12.77
CA PHE A 180 0.63 4.54 -13.29
C PHE A 180 1.53 3.43 -12.75
N LYS A 181 2.09 2.62 -13.65
CA LYS A 181 2.99 1.51 -13.29
C LYS A 181 4.42 1.86 -13.61
N ILE A 182 5.31 1.69 -12.63
CA ILE A 182 6.74 1.96 -12.77
C ILE A 182 7.53 0.73 -12.32
N ASN A 183 8.39 0.22 -13.19
CA ASN A 183 9.37 -0.81 -12.80
C ASN A 183 10.53 -0.16 -12.03
N SER A 184 10.85 -0.70 -10.85
CA SER A 184 11.86 -0.17 -9.92
C SER A 184 13.17 -0.96 -9.87
N ASP A 185 13.30 -2.02 -10.67
CA ASP A 185 14.45 -2.92 -10.54
C ASP A 185 15.78 -2.23 -10.86
N ASP A 186 15.82 -1.44 -11.93
CA ASP A 186 17.01 -0.79 -12.45
C ASP A 186 17.05 0.73 -12.19
N LYS A 187 16.24 1.24 -11.28
CA LYS A 187 16.11 2.68 -11.01
C LYS A 187 16.46 3.02 -9.58
N THR A 188 17.11 4.16 -9.43
CA THR A 188 17.36 4.77 -8.12
C THR A 188 16.06 5.34 -7.53
N PRO A 189 15.97 5.49 -6.21
CA PRO A 189 14.83 6.14 -5.57
C PRO A 189 14.59 7.58 -6.04
N ASP A 190 15.65 8.31 -6.38
CA ASP A 190 15.56 9.69 -6.89
C ASP A 190 14.95 9.72 -8.28
N GLU A 191 15.38 8.84 -9.20
CA GLU A 191 14.78 8.70 -10.53
C GLU A 191 13.29 8.31 -10.46
N LEU A 192 12.94 7.41 -9.53
CA LEU A 192 11.54 7.01 -9.33
C LEU A 192 10.67 8.16 -8.81
N ALA A 193 11.18 8.94 -7.87
CA ALA A 193 10.48 10.12 -7.35
C ALA A 193 10.29 11.18 -8.44
N GLU A 194 11.31 11.43 -9.27
CA GLU A 194 11.22 12.36 -10.39
C GLU A 194 10.20 11.91 -11.44
N LEU A 195 10.18 10.62 -11.80
CA LEU A 195 9.18 10.06 -12.71
C LEU A 195 7.75 10.26 -12.19
N ILE A 196 7.52 10.07 -10.89
CA ILE A 196 6.23 10.27 -10.25
C ILE A 196 5.82 11.74 -10.35
N ILE A 197 6.70 12.68 -9.99
CA ILE A 197 6.42 14.12 -10.06
C ILE A 197 6.08 14.56 -11.49
N ASN A 198 6.89 14.13 -12.46
CA ASN A 198 6.67 14.47 -13.87
C ASN A 198 5.34 13.92 -14.39
N TYR A 199 4.98 12.69 -14.02
CA TYR A 199 3.70 12.09 -14.38
C TYR A 199 2.51 12.87 -13.79
N VAL A 200 2.57 13.20 -12.49
CA VAL A 200 1.50 13.94 -11.81
C VAL A 200 1.34 15.34 -12.40
N GLN A 201 2.44 16.09 -12.60
CA GLN A 201 2.40 17.44 -13.20
C GLN A 201 1.93 17.46 -14.64
N GLY A 202 2.20 16.42 -15.41
CA GLY A 202 1.76 16.31 -16.81
C GLY A 202 0.29 15.89 -16.98
N ASN A 203 -0.37 15.43 -15.89
CA ASN A 203 -1.77 14.96 -15.92
C ASN A 203 -2.69 15.79 -15.01
N THR A 204 -2.20 16.86 -14.39
CA THR A 204 -2.98 17.86 -13.65
C THR A 204 -3.10 19.14 -14.46
#